data_f12383b2cc7a608f80865aaa5ea12f66
#
_entry.id   f12383b2cc7a608f80865aaa5ea12f66
#
_cell.length_a   1.000
_cell.length_b   1.000
_cell.length_c   1.000
_cell.angle_alpha   90.00
_cell.angle_beta   90.00
_cell.angle_gamma   90.00
#
_symmetry.space_group_name_H-M   'P 1'
#
loop_
_entity.id
_entity.type
_entity.pdbx_description
1 polymer ?
#
loop_
_entity_poly.entity_id
_entity_poly.type
_entity_poly.pdbx_seq_one_letter_code
_entity_poly.pdbx_strand_id
1 'polypeptide(L)'
;MRYQICVSGAASGTTVQSSHQLAFELGKAIAEQGKTLLTGATVGLPHYAAMGFMSVPNSKGVSVGFSPATSYREHVATYRLPTKEFDYINFTGMEYVGRDVHLVRSSDGIITVGGRMGSLHELSTALESRKVCGVLLGSGGLADYTQTLLQNVEAPGAKDVIFDTDPVRLVQKVVAALDKKYEDFIDDGTDSHISARRAGRG
;
A
#
# COMPACT_ATOMS: atom_id res chain seq x y z
N MET A 1 -12.82 -7.22 8.39
CA MET A 1 -12.10 -5.96 8.66
C MET A 1 -11.73 -5.27 7.34
N ARG A 2 -11.72 -3.93 7.30
CA ARG A 2 -11.25 -3.18 6.13
C ARG A 2 -9.76 -2.88 6.29
N TYR A 3 -8.92 -3.75 5.78
CA TYR A 3 -7.49 -3.49 5.79
C TYR A 3 -7.12 -2.35 4.85
N GLN A 4 -6.11 -1.60 5.23
CA GLN A 4 -5.47 -0.55 4.45
C GLN A 4 -4.22 -1.12 3.80
N ILE A 5 -4.27 -1.32 2.49
CA ILE A 5 -3.17 -1.91 1.72
C ILE A 5 -2.47 -0.81 0.93
N CYS A 6 -1.21 -0.56 1.24
CA CYS A 6 -0.37 0.36 0.49
C CYS A 6 0.15 -0.31 -0.78
N VAL A 7 0.04 0.38 -1.91
CA VAL A 7 0.74 0.02 -3.14
C VAL A 7 1.90 0.98 -3.36
N SER A 8 3.11 0.43 -3.25
CA SER A 8 4.39 1.08 -3.48
C SER A 8 4.94 0.72 -4.85
N GLY A 9 5.43 1.68 -5.61
CA GLY A 9 5.96 1.42 -6.95
C GLY A 9 6.67 2.61 -7.56
N ALA A 10 7.28 2.39 -8.74
CA ALA A 10 8.00 3.43 -9.45
C ALA A 10 7.05 4.53 -9.96
N ALA A 11 7.38 5.79 -9.65
CA ALA A 11 6.68 6.95 -10.22
C ALA A 11 7.11 7.27 -11.67
N SER A 12 8.27 6.78 -12.11
CA SER A 12 8.81 7.02 -13.45
C SER A 12 9.80 5.93 -13.84
N GLY A 13 10.17 5.88 -15.13
CA GLY A 13 11.17 4.96 -15.68
C GLY A 13 10.57 3.81 -16.46
N THR A 14 11.42 2.90 -16.93
CA THR A 14 11.04 1.78 -17.83
C THR A 14 10.05 0.81 -17.19
N THR A 15 10.13 0.60 -15.88
CA THR A 15 9.21 -0.28 -15.13
C THR A 15 7.77 0.22 -15.17
N VAL A 16 7.54 1.54 -15.30
CA VAL A 16 6.18 2.08 -15.46
C VAL A 16 5.58 1.65 -16.79
N GLN A 17 6.38 1.70 -17.87
CA GLN A 17 5.92 1.31 -19.21
C GLN A 17 5.61 -0.19 -19.30
N SER A 18 6.43 -1.04 -18.70
CA SER A 18 6.28 -2.50 -18.78
C SER A 18 5.24 -3.06 -17.81
N SER A 19 4.95 -2.38 -16.69
CA SER A 19 4.20 -2.98 -15.58
C SER A 19 2.97 -2.19 -15.15
N HIS A 20 2.54 -1.19 -15.95
CA HIS A 20 1.34 -0.39 -15.64
C HIS A 20 0.08 -1.26 -15.57
N GLN A 21 -0.07 -2.27 -16.45
CA GLN A 21 -1.21 -3.17 -16.42
C GLN A 21 -1.23 -4.03 -15.15
N LEU A 22 -0.06 -4.53 -14.73
CA LEU A 22 0.06 -5.28 -13.47
C LEU A 22 -0.33 -4.44 -12.26
N ALA A 23 0.08 -3.17 -12.25
CA ALA A 23 -0.31 -2.22 -11.19
C ALA A 23 -1.81 -1.92 -11.21
N PHE A 24 -2.41 -1.77 -12.40
CA PHE A 24 -3.85 -1.58 -12.56
C PHE A 24 -4.63 -2.79 -12.00
N GLU A 25 -4.28 -4.02 -12.41
CA GLU A 25 -4.93 -5.25 -11.93
C GLU A 25 -4.75 -5.43 -10.41
N LEU A 26 -3.61 -5.02 -9.86
CA LEU A 26 -3.37 -5.04 -8.41
C LEU A 26 -4.36 -4.13 -7.67
N GLY A 27 -4.52 -2.89 -8.14
CA GLY A 27 -5.47 -1.95 -7.54
C GLY A 27 -6.92 -2.42 -7.66
N LYS A 28 -7.29 -2.97 -8.83
CA LYS A 28 -8.59 -3.56 -9.08
C LYS A 28 -8.87 -4.72 -8.11
N ALA A 29 -7.90 -5.62 -7.92
CA ALA A 29 -8.04 -6.75 -7.00
C ALA A 29 -8.23 -6.31 -5.54
N ILE A 30 -7.55 -5.22 -5.10
CA ILE A 30 -7.74 -4.63 -3.78
C ILE A 30 -9.19 -4.13 -3.61
N ALA A 31 -9.74 -3.45 -4.62
CA ALA A 31 -11.11 -2.95 -4.61
C ALA A 31 -12.14 -4.10 -4.58
N GLU A 32 -11.93 -5.15 -5.39
CA GLU A 32 -12.78 -6.35 -5.45
C GLU A 32 -12.80 -7.11 -4.11
N GLN A 33 -11.69 -7.11 -3.37
CA GLN A 33 -11.60 -7.64 -2.00
C GLN A 33 -12.24 -6.71 -0.96
N GLY A 34 -12.78 -5.56 -1.35
CA GLY A 34 -13.40 -4.58 -0.46
C GLY A 34 -12.44 -3.96 0.55
N LYS A 35 -11.15 -3.92 0.21
CA LYS A 35 -10.09 -3.33 1.06
C LYS A 35 -9.84 -1.88 0.65
N THR A 36 -9.19 -1.11 1.51
CA THR A 36 -8.80 0.28 1.24
C THR A 36 -7.44 0.31 0.58
N LEU A 37 -7.33 1.06 -0.52
CA LEU A 37 -6.06 1.34 -1.19
C LEU A 37 -5.40 2.58 -0.60
N LEU A 38 -4.14 2.48 -0.22
CA LEU A 38 -3.28 3.62 0.07
C LEU A 38 -2.18 3.74 -0.99
N THR A 39 -1.92 4.96 -1.45
CA THR A 39 -0.77 5.25 -2.33
C THR A 39 -0.12 6.57 -1.96
N GLY A 40 1.04 6.81 -2.55
CA GLY A 40 1.74 8.08 -2.39
C GLY A 40 1.13 9.27 -3.12
N ALA A 41 -0.06 9.16 -3.68
CA ALA A 41 -0.70 10.19 -4.51
C ALA A 41 0.21 10.73 -5.63
N THR A 42 1.08 9.87 -6.19
CA THR A 42 2.04 10.23 -7.25
C THR A 42 1.63 9.63 -8.59
N VAL A 43 2.30 10.05 -9.65
CA VAL A 43 2.22 9.42 -10.98
C VAL A 43 2.86 8.02 -10.99
N GLY A 44 2.79 7.31 -12.11
CA GLY A 44 3.43 6.01 -12.33
C GLY A 44 2.65 4.83 -11.77
N LEU A 45 3.32 3.79 -11.32
CA LEU A 45 2.66 2.53 -10.91
C LEU A 45 1.65 2.70 -9.78
N PRO A 46 1.90 3.52 -8.73
CA PRO A 46 0.89 3.79 -7.71
C PRO A 46 -0.38 4.46 -8.26
N HIS A 47 -0.25 5.32 -9.28
CA HIS A 47 -1.39 5.94 -9.96
C HIS A 47 -2.19 4.92 -10.78
N TYR A 48 -1.53 4.02 -11.52
CA TYR A 48 -2.21 2.95 -12.23
C TYR A 48 -2.96 2.01 -11.27
N ALA A 49 -2.42 1.75 -10.08
CA ALA A 49 -3.15 1.01 -9.06
C ALA A 49 -4.41 1.79 -8.58
N ALA A 50 -4.31 3.10 -8.39
CA ALA A 50 -5.47 3.93 -8.05
C ALA A 50 -6.53 3.93 -9.16
N MET A 51 -6.11 4.00 -10.44
CA MET A 51 -7.01 3.88 -11.59
C MET A 51 -7.71 2.52 -11.62
N GLY A 52 -6.98 1.43 -11.38
CA GLY A 52 -7.52 0.07 -11.29
C GLY A 52 -8.55 -0.06 -10.16
N PHE A 53 -8.24 0.50 -9.00
CA PHE A 53 -9.15 0.53 -7.85
C PHE A 53 -10.47 1.23 -8.19
N MET A 54 -10.39 2.43 -8.77
CA MET A 54 -11.56 3.23 -9.14
C MET A 54 -12.36 2.65 -10.31
N SER A 55 -11.81 1.67 -11.05
CA SER A 55 -12.54 0.97 -12.11
C SER A 55 -13.62 0.00 -11.58
N VAL A 56 -13.57 -0.34 -10.29
CA VAL A 56 -14.53 -1.25 -9.65
C VAL A 56 -15.68 -0.44 -9.05
N PRO A 57 -16.89 -0.51 -9.63
CA PRO A 57 -18.03 0.23 -9.10
C PRO A 57 -18.45 -0.32 -7.73
N ASN A 58 -18.86 0.57 -6.83
CA ASN A 58 -19.38 0.23 -5.51
C ASN A 58 -18.41 -0.61 -4.63
N SER A 59 -17.11 -0.40 -4.78
CA SER A 59 -16.15 -0.98 -3.85
C SER A 59 -16.50 -0.60 -2.41
N LYS A 60 -16.36 -1.56 -1.48
CA LYS A 60 -16.55 -1.30 -0.04
C LYS A 60 -15.37 -0.55 0.59
N GLY A 61 -14.22 -0.55 -0.06
CA GLY A 61 -13.03 0.22 0.32
C GLY A 61 -13.04 1.62 -0.27
N VAL A 62 -12.03 2.39 0.06
CA VAL A 62 -11.77 3.74 -0.48
C VAL A 62 -10.34 3.84 -1.01
N SER A 63 -10.11 4.74 -1.97
CA SER A 63 -8.77 5.08 -2.47
C SER A 63 -8.25 6.32 -1.75
N VAL A 64 -7.14 6.20 -1.04
CA VAL A 64 -6.56 7.28 -0.26
C VAL A 64 -5.16 7.61 -0.74
N GLY A 65 -4.92 8.88 -1.04
CA GLY A 65 -3.63 9.40 -1.42
C GLY A 65 -2.90 10.06 -0.24
N PHE A 66 -1.62 9.79 -0.07
CA PHE A 66 -0.75 10.52 0.84
C PHE A 66 0.14 11.46 0.04
N SER A 67 -0.17 12.74 0.05
CA SER A 67 0.55 13.77 -0.69
C SER A 67 1.79 14.26 0.06
N PRO A 68 2.91 14.55 -0.64
CA PRO A 68 4.05 15.25 -0.05
C PRO A 68 3.77 16.74 0.23
N ALA A 69 2.75 17.32 -0.43
CA ALA A 69 2.38 18.72 -0.35
C ALA A 69 1.70 19.09 0.97
N THR A 70 1.68 20.37 1.29
CA THR A 70 0.97 20.94 2.45
C THR A 70 -0.50 21.25 2.16
N SER A 71 -0.89 21.30 0.89
CA SER A 71 -2.22 21.72 0.47
C SER A 71 -2.58 21.19 -0.93
N TYR A 72 -3.87 21.20 -1.25
CA TYR A 72 -4.37 20.88 -2.59
C TYR A 72 -3.71 21.73 -3.67
N ARG A 73 -3.59 23.05 -3.43
CA ARG A 73 -2.95 23.98 -4.39
C ARG A 73 -1.51 23.57 -4.67
N GLU A 74 -0.74 23.28 -3.66
CA GLU A 74 0.66 22.87 -3.81
C GLU A 74 0.78 21.51 -4.52
N HIS A 75 -0.08 20.55 -4.17
CA HIS A 75 -0.17 19.24 -4.80
C HIS A 75 -0.35 19.35 -6.32
N VAL A 76 -1.30 20.19 -6.76
CA VAL A 76 -1.64 20.34 -8.17
C VAL A 76 -0.70 21.29 -8.90
N ALA A 77 -0.39 22.45 -8.32
CA ALA A 77 0.36 23.50 -9.01
C ALA A 77 1.87 23.31 -8.95
N THR A 78 2.40 22.86 -7.82
CA THR A 78 3.85 22.69 -7.62
C THR A 78 4.30 21.27 -7.96
N TYR A 79 3.67 20.27 -7.34
CA TYR A 79 4.04 18.86 -7.55
C TYR A 79 3.42 18.24 -8.81
N ARG A 80 2.35 18.84 -9.36
CA ARG A 80 1.66 18.40 -10.58
C ARG A 80 1.17 16.94 -10.47
N LEU A 81 0.58 16.59 -9.35
CA LEU A 81 0.16 15.22 -9.02
C LEU A 81 -1.34 15.00 -9.28
N PRO A 82 -1.76 13.74 -9.52
CA PRO A 82 -3.15 13.39 -9.83
C PRO A 82 -4.06 13.51 -8.61
N THR A 83 -5.35 13.77 -8.86
CA THR A 83 -6.37 13.92 -7.80
C THR A 83 -7.63 13.09 -8.02
N LYS A 84 -7.93 12.70 -9.27
CA LYS A 84 -9.24 12.11 -9.64
C LYS A 84 -9.45 10.70 -9.10
N GLU A 85 -8.38 9.97 -8.88
CA GLU A 85 -8.41 8.56 -8.51
C GLU A 85 -8.37 8.35 -6.99
N PHE A 86 -8.65 9.39 -6.22
CA PHE A 86 -8.65 9.37 -4.76
C PHE A 86 -9.97 9.88 -4.20
N ASP A 87 -10.58 9.10 -3.31
CA ASP A 87 -11.72 9.53 -2.50
C ASP A 87 -11.28 10.56 -1.45
N TYR A 88 -10.02 10.45 -1.00
CA TYR A 88 -9.42 11.37 -0.05
C TYR A 88 -7.91 11.51 -0.29
N ILE A 89 -7.38 12.72 -0.11
CA ILE A 89 -5.93 13.00 -0.14
C ILE A 89 -5.53 13.62 1.19
N ASN A 90 -4.60 12.97 1.88
CA ASN A 90 -3.92 13.50 3.05
C ASN A 90 -2.72 14.34 2.62
N PHE A 91 -2.76 15.65 2.86
CA PHE A 91 -1.66 16.58 2.60
C PHE A 91 -0.72 16.62 3.79
N THR A 92 0.36 15.83 3.74
CA THR A 92 1.28 15.65 4.87
C THR A 92 2.22 16.84 5.10
N GLY A 93 2.57 17.57 4.05
CA GLY A 93 3.56 18.64 4.10
C GLY A 93 4.99 18.17 4.42
N MET A 94 5.26 16.86 4.25
CA MET A 94 6.53 16.25 4.68
C MET A 94 7.42 15.85 3.50
N GLU A 95 7.20 16.43 2.32
CA GLU A 95 7.88 16.07 1.09
C GLU A 95 7.79 14.55 0.82
N TYR A 96 8.63 14.01 -0.06
CA TYR A 96 8.52 12.59 -0.43
C TYR A 96 8.98 11.65 0.70
N VAL A 97 10.15 11.90 1.28
CA VAL A 97 10.77 10.96 2.23
C VAL A 97 9.99 10.87 3.55
N GLY A 98 9.59 12.00 4.11
CA GLY A 98 8.78 12.02 5.33
C GLY A 98 7.38 11.47 5.11
N ARG A 99 6.76 11.78 3.97
CA ARG A 99 5.45 11.27 3.59
C ARG A 99 5.44 9.73 3.50
N ASP A 100 6.50 9.09 2.97
CA ASP A 100 6.60 7.64 2.84
C ASP A 100 6.45 6.94 4.19
N VAL A 101 7.04 7.48 5.24
CA VAL A 101 6.90 6.94 6.61
C VAL A 101 5.44 6.98 7.06
N HIS A 102 4.74 8.10 6.82
CA HIS A 102 3.33 8.22 7.18
C HIS A 102 2.45 7.25 6.40
N LEU A 103 2.67 7.15 5.08
CA LEU A 103 1.96 6.21 4.21
C LEU A 103 2.09 4.77 4.70
N VAL A 104 3.34 4.31 4.92
CA VAL A 104 3.61 2.94 5.33
C VAL A 104 3.07 2.65 6.73
N ARG A 105 3.25 3.57 7.68
CA ARG A 105 2.76 3.36 9.06
C ARG A 105 1.24 3.37 9.16
N SER A 106 0.55 4.08 8.27
CA SER A 106 -0.91 4.10 8.17
C SER A 106 -1.49 2.84 7.52
N SER A 107 -0.67 2.02 6.85
CA SER A 107 -1.13 0.78 6.22
C SER A 107 -1.08 -0.41 7.18
N ASP A 108 -1.90 -1.43 6.92
CA ASP A 108 -1.83 -2.76 7.55
C ASP A 108 -0.83 -3.65 6.83
N GLY A 109 -0.77 -3.52 5.51
CA GLY A 109 0.17 -4.22 4.64
C GLY A 109 0.61 -3.35 3.46
N ILE A 110 1.71 -3.75 2.82
CA ILE A 110 2.26 -3.09 1.64
C ILE A 110 2.47 -4.09 0.52
N ILE A 111 2.22 -3.69 -0.72
CA ILE A 111 2.56 -4.45 -1.92
C ILE A 111 3.48 -3.61 -2.80
N THR A 112 4.67 -4.14 -3.09
CA THR A 112 5.64 -3.51 -3.99
C THR A 112 5.44 -4.01 -5.42
N VAL A 113 5.31 -3.07 -6.36
CA VAL A 113 5.21 -3.33 -7.80
C VAL A 113 6.27 -2.52 -8.56
N GLY A 114 7.15 -3.19 -9.30
CA GLY A 114 8.32 -2.54 -9.87
C GLY A 114 9.19 -1.90 -8.80
N GLY A 115 9.41 -0.60 -8.90
CA GLY A 115 10.00 0.17 -7.82
C GLY A 115 11.44 0.61 -8.04
N ARG A 116 11.80 1.66 -7.31
CA ARG A 116 13.13 2.31 -7.30
C ARG A 116 13.52 2.59 -5.84
N MET A 117 14.42 3.53 -5.59
CA MET A 117 14.92 3.85 -4.24
C MET A 117 13.83 4.30 -3.26
N GLY A 118 12.82 5.06 -3.72
CA GLY A 118 11.66 5.40 -2.89
C GLY A 118 10.88 4.15 -2.46
N SER A 119 10.64 3.22 -3.37
CA SER A 119 9.96 1.95 -3.04
C SER A 119 10.82 1.08 -2.12
N LEU A 120 12.15 1.16 -2.19
CA LEU A 120 13.06 0.49 -1.25
C LEU A 120 12.93 1.11 0.15
N HIS A 121 12.83 2.43 0.25
CA HIS A 121 12.60 3.14 1.51
C HIS A 121 11.24 2.73 2.13
N GLU A 122 10.18 2.67 1.33
CA GLU A 122 8.86 2.20 1.78
C GLU A 122 8.89 0.73 2.22
N LEU A 123 9.55 -0.16 1.46
CA LEU A 123 9.67 -1.58 1.80
C LEU A 123 10.48 -1.79 3.08
N SER A 124 11.63 -1.12 3.25
CA SER A 124 12.43 -1.22 4.47
C SER A 124 11.66 -0.70 5.69
N THR A 125 10.96 0.43 5.56
CA THR A 125 10.09 0.95 6.62
C THR A 125 8.98 -0.04 7.00
N ALA A 126 8.41 -0.75 6.02
CA ALA A 126 7.38 -1.75 6.25
C ALA A 126 7.91 -2.97 6.99
N LEU A 127 9.09 -3.48 6.60
CA LEU A 127 9.75 -4.60 7.26
C LEU A 127 10.10 -4.27 8.71
N GLU A 128 10.74 -3.12 8.95
CA GLU A 128 11.07 -2.64 10.30
C GLU A 128 9.82 -2.43 11.17
N SER A 129 8.71 -2.01 10.57
CA SER A 129 7.42 -1.84 11.24
C SER A 129 6.61 -3.15 11.31
N ARG A 130 7.18 -4.30 10.89
CA ARG A 130 6.54 -5.62 10.87
C ARG A 130 5.17 -5.62 10.18
N LYS A 131 5.05 -4.88 9.08
CA LYS A 131 3.85 -4.92 8.22
C LYS A 131 3.81 -6.23 7.42
N VAL A 132 2.64 -6.63 6.97
CA VAL A 132 2.55 -7.70 5.95
C VAL A 132 3.06 -7.13 4.64
N CYS A 133 4.08 -7.77 4.06
CA CYS A 133 4.73 -7.32 2.83
C CYS A 133 4.48 -8.30 1.69
N GLY A 134 3.94 -7.80 0.58
CA GLY A 134 3.83 -8.50 -0.69
C GLY A 134 4.73 -7.90 -1.75
N VAL A 135 5.24 -8.71 -2.66
CA VAL A 135 6.08 -8.27 -3.77
C VAL A 135 5.61 -8.94 -5.06
N LEU A 136 5.27 -8.11 -6.05
CA LEU A 136 4.80 -8.58 -7.35
C LEU A 136 6.01 -8.84 -8.27
N LEU A 137 6.42 -10.10 -8.36
CA LEU A 137 7.53 -10.55 -9.23
C LEU A 137 7.16 -10.39 -10.70
N GLY A 138 8.16 -10.16 -11.55
CA GLY A 138 7.98 -9.91 -12.98
C GLY A 138 7.55 -8.48 -13.29
N SER A 139 7.43 -7.61 -12.28
CA SER A 139 7.13 -6.19 -12.46
C SER A 139 8.37 -5.30 -12.60
N GLY A 140 9.57 -5.90 -12.59
CA GLY A 140 10.85 -5.21 -12.78
C GLY A 140 11.36 -4.45 -11.56
N GLY A 141 12.51 -3.83 -11.71
CA GLY A 141 13.11 -2.95 -10.70
C GLY A 141 13.32 -3.60 -9.35
N LEU A 142 12.98 -2.89 -8.26
CA LEU A 142 13.13 -3.39 -6.90
C LEU A 142 12.37 -4.70 -6.67
N ALA A 143 11.16 -4.84 -7.20
CA ALA A 143 10.33 -6.02 -6.96
C ALA A 143 11.06 -7.31 -7.33
N ASP A 144 11.69 -7.35 -8.52
CA ASP A 144 12.41 -8.54 -8.98
C ASP A 144 13.76 -8.74 -8.25
N TYR A 145 14.30 -7.69 -7.66
CA TYR A 145 15.55 -7.75 -6.89
C TYR A 145 15.33 -8.07 -5.41
N THR A 146 14.11 -7.96 -4.91
CA THR A 146 13.80 -8.05 -3.47
C THR A 146 14.22 -9.40 -2.86
N GLN A 147 14.02 -10.51 -3.56
CA GLN A 147 14.45 -11.83 -3.04
C GLN A 147 15.96 -11.88 -2.78
N THR A 148 16.76 -11.40 -3.74
CA THR A 148 18.22 -11.32 -3.59
C THR A 148 18.62 -10.36 -2.47
N LEU A 149 17.94 -9.23 -2.35
CA LEU A 149 18.18 -8.27 -1.28
C LEU A 149 17.99 -8.92 0.11
N LEU A 150 16.86 -9.60 0.31
CA LEU A 150 16.52 -10.23 1.59
C LEU A 150 17.36 -11.49 1.93
N GLN A 151 18.05 -12.07 0.97
CA GLN A 151 19.04 -13.12 1.20
C GLN A 151 20.36 -12.57 1.76
N ASN A 152 20.67 -11.31 1.50
CA ASN A 152 21.96 -10.69 1.82
C ASN A 152 21.86 -9.62 2.92
N VAL A 153 20.65 -9.17 3.25
CA VAL A 153 20.42 -8.15 4.27
C VAL A 153 19.41 -8.68 5.27
N GLU A 154 19.82 -8.74 6.53
CA GLU A 154 18.92 -9.12 7.62
C GLU A 154 17.85 -8.04 7.81
N ALA A 155 16.59 -8.46 7.83
CA ALA A 155 15.47 -7.57 8.11
C ALA A 155 14.39 -8.29 8.93
N PRO A 156 13.72 -7.59 9.86
CA PRO A 156 12.56 -8.13 10.56
C PRO A 156 11.47 -8.56 9.57
N GLY A 157 10.92 -9.76 9.75
CA GLY A 157 9.84 -10.26 8.87
C GLY A 157 10.26 -10.63 7.44
N ALA A 158 11.55 -10.62 7.10
CA ALA A 158 12.02 -10.97 5.75
C ALA A 158 11.55 -12.35 5.28
N LYS A 159 11.40 -13.30 6.20
CA LYS A 159 10.94 -14.67 5.91
C LYS A 159 9.43 -14.74 5.60
N ASP A 160 8.68 -13.75 6.01
CA ASP A 160 7.23 -13.69 5.87
C ASP A 160 6.80 -12.85 4.66
N VAL A 161 7.75 -12.35 3.86
CA VAL A 161 7.46 -11.60 2.64
C VAL A 161 6.82 -12.52 1.60
N ILE A 162 5.67 -12.09 1.10
CA ILE A 162 4.84 -12.85 0.16
C ILE A 162 5.22 -12.48 -1.27
N PHE A 163 5.64 -13.46 -2.05
CA PHE A 163 5.98 -13.28 -3.46
C PHE A 163 4.94 -13.95 -4.36
N ASP A 164 4.55 -13.27 -5.42
CA ASP A 164 3.74 -13.83 -6.50
C ASP A 164 3.96 -13.06 -7.80
N THR A 165 3.71 -13.69 -8.93
CA THR A 165 3.72 -13.08 -10.28
C THR A 165 2.33 -12.64 -10.72
N ASP A 166 1.28 -13.11 -10.07
CA ASP A 166 -0.11 -12.78 -10.37
C ASP A 166 -0.64 -11.76 -9.36
N PRO A 167 -1.09 -10.57 -9.81
CA PRO A 167 -1.54 -9.49 -8.94
C PRO A 167 -2.77 -9.86 -8.10
N VAL A 168 -3.71 -10.62 -8.65
CA VAL A 168 -4.94 -11.01 -7.94
C VAL A 168 -4.61 -11.99 -6.83
N ARG A 169 -3.81 -13.02 -7.14
CA ARG A 169 -3.38 -14.03 -6.18
C ARG A 169 -2.48 -13.42 -5.10
N LEU A 170 -1.63 -12.44 -5.45
CA LEU A 170 -0.81 -11.73 -4.46
C LEU A 170 -1.69 -10.99 -3.45
N VAL A 171 -2.70 -10.24 -3.91
CA VAL A 171 -3.66 -9.55 -3.02
C VAL A 171 -4.38 -10.54 -2.11
N GLN A 172 -4.85 -11.67 -2.64
CA GLN A 172 -5.51 -12.72 -1.85
C GLN A 172 -4.59 -13.25 -0.74
N LYS A 173 -3.33 -13.53 -1.06
CA LYS A 173 -2.33 -14.00 -0.07
C LYS A 173 -2.05 -12.95 1.00
N VAL A 174 -1.91 -11.68 0.61
CA VAL A 174 -1.69 -10.57 1.55
C VAL A 174 -2.90 -10.40 2.48
N VAL A 175 -4.12 -10.47 1.94
CA VAL A 175 -5.35 -10.39 2.75
C VAL A 175 -5.42 -11.57 3.73
N ALA A 176 -5.15 -12.79 3.28
CA ALA A 176 -5.15 -13.97 4.15
C ALA A 176 -4.09 -13.87 5.27
N ALA A 177 -2.91 -13.31 4.97
CA ALA A 177 -1.87 -13.06 5.98
C ALA A 177 -2.31 -11.98 7.00
N LEU A 178 -3.04 -10.95 6.54
CA LEU A 178 -3.62 -9.93 7.43
C LEU A 178 -4.73 -10.52 8.30
N ASP A 179 -5.61 -11.36 7.74
CA ASP A 179 -6.66 -12.05 8.50
C ASP A 179 -6.05 -12.90 9.63
N LYS A 180 -4.99 -13.67 9.32
CA LYS A 180 -4.27 -14.45 10.32
C LYS A 180 -3.58 -13.58 11.37
N LYS A 181 -2.96 -12.47 10.95
CA LYS A 181 -2.26 -11.55 11.86
C LYS A 181 -3.18 -10.88 12.87
N TYR A 182 -4.43 -10.63 12.47
CA TYR A 182 -5.43 -9.92 13.26
C TYR A 182 -6.59 -10.80 13.69
N GLU A 183 -6.44 -12.14 13.68
CA GLU A 183 -7.52 -13.07 14.02
C GLU A 183 -8.11 -12.81 15.42
N ASP A 184 -7.28 -12.44 16.40
CA ASP A 184 -7.70 -12.12 17.76
C ASP A 184 -8.41 -10.75 17.88
N PHE A 185 -8.37 -9.93 16.82
CA PHE A 185 -8.98 -8.60 16.76
C PHE A 185 -10.11 -8.52 15.73
N ILE A 186 -10.43 -9.63 15.07
CA ILE A 186 -11.60 -9.69 14.20
C ILE A 186 -12.83 -9.64 15.09
N ASP A 187 -13.46 -8.47 15.08
CA ASP A 187 -14.65 -8.19 15.86
C ASP A 187 -15.78 -9.14 15.44
N ASP A 188 -16.31 -9.86 16.40
CA ASP A 188 -17.52 -10.69 16.26
C ASP A 188 -18.81 -9.85 16.20
N GLY A 189 -18.68 -8.52 16.00
CA GLY A 189 -19.79 -7.56 15.97
C GLY A 189 -20.24 -7.10 17.36
N THR A 190 -19.53 -7.49 18.41
CA THR A 190 -19.77 -6.98 19.75
C THR A 190 -18.75 -5.92 20.12
N ASP A 191 -19.20 -4.73 20.48
CA ASP A 191 -18.37 -3.59 20.98
C ASP A 191 -17.70 -3.89 22.35
N SER A 192 -17.53 -5.18 22.71
CA SER A 192 -17.07 -5.64 24.00
C SER A 192 -15.68 -5.14 24.39
N HIS A 193 -14.78 -4.96 23.43
CA HIS A 193 -13.41 -4.48 23.68
C HIS A 193 -13.32 -2.98 23.99
N ILE A 194 -14.29 -2.18 23.54
CA ILE A 194 -14.37 -0.74 23.83
C ILE A 194 -14.99 -0.49 25.20
N SER A 195 -15.96 -1.30 25.58
CA SER A 195 -16.66 -1.22 26.87
C SER A 195 -15.75 -1.56 28.05
N ALA A 196 -14.90 -2.59 27.94
CA ALA A 196 -13.99 -3.02 29.02
C ALA A 196 -12.92 -1.97 29.37
N ARG A 197 -12.44 -1.17 28.39
CA ARG A 197 -11.46 -0.09 28.65
C ARG A 197 -12.08 1.17 29.27
N ARG A 198 -13.39 1.39 29.11
CA ARG A 198 -14.11 2.51 29.76
C ARG A 198 -14.47 2.23 31.22
N ALA A 199 -14.75 0.98 31.58
CA ALA A 199 -15.08 0.58 32.93
C ALA A 199 -13.88 0.57 33.91
N GLY A 200 -12.63 0.57 33.43
CA GLY A 200 -11.42 0.56 34.25
C GLY A 200 -10.80 1.94 34.52
N ARG A 201 -11.48 3.05 34.19
CA ARG A 201 -11.04 4.45 34.43
C ARG A 201 -12.10 5.26 35.19
N GLY A 202 -12.75 4.65 36.15
CA GLY A 202 -13.58 5.30 37.16
C GLY A 202 -12.82 5.41 38.48
#